data_fe3ecd64508402e28b0536c758365edb
#
_entry.id   fe3ecd64508402e28b0536c758365edb
#
_cell.length_a   1.000
_cell.length_b   1.000
_cell.length_c   1.000
_cell.angle_alpha   90.00
_cell.angle_beta   90.00
_cell.angle_gamma   90.00
#
_symmetry.space_group_name_H-M   'P 1'
#
loop_
_entity.id
_entity.type
_entity.pdbx_description
1 polymer ?
#
loop_
_entity_poly.entity_id
_entity_poly.type
_entity_poly.pdbx_seq_one_letter_code
_entity_poly.pdbx_strand_id
1 'polypeptide(L)'
;LIVTYRSPVLWLLPLIVIGIADRVAATVFTWVLSATGTVWNESTAGILSVLVFGAGTNYALLLISRYREELAATDDRFAAMARAWAPTLRTVTASASTVVLGVACLLASVVPTTRGLGLSAMIGIVVAFIFAMFVLPGVLVTFGRWVFWPRIPKVGDEPEHKLWDRVAGFVEKKPVAVTATSLIVIGAACTGALGITTGIVQSDQFLDTPESITAAENLEEAFPEQDATPAQVATRDAAAATTALEDAGAT
;
A
#
# COMPACT_ATOMS: atom_id res chain seq x y z
N LEU A 1 -7.99 -8.26 12.61
CA LEU A 1 -8.61 -9.59 12.61
C LEU A 1 -8.37 -10.32 13.93
N ILE A 2 -7.14 -10.52 14.39
CA ILE A 2 -6.83 -11.24 15.65
C ILE A 2 -7.46 -10.52 16.85
N VAL A 3 -7.30 -9.22 16.98
CA VAL A 3 -7.83 -8.45 18.12
C VAL A 3 -9.37 -8.40 18.09
N THR A 4 -9.95 -8.19 16.93
CA THR A 4 -11.41 -8.01 16.78
C THR A 4 -12.17 -9.33 16.84
N TYR A 5 -11.69 -10.35 16.12
CA TYR A 5 -12.41 -11.63 15.99
C TYR A 5 -11.83 -12.74 16.84
N ARG A 6 -10.63 -12.54 17.40
CA ARG A 6 -9.91 -13.51 18.25
C ARG A 6 -9.80 -14.90 17.63
N SER A 7 -9.77 -14.98 16.30
CA SER A 7 -9.66 -16.23 15.54
C SER A 7 -8.34 -16.25 14.76
N PRO A 8 -7.44 -17.20 15.07
CA PRO A 8 -6.19 -17.35 14.32
C PRO A 8 -6.43 -17.92 12.92
N VAL A 9 -7.43 -18.78 12.74
CA VAL A 9 -7.78 -19.36 11.43
C VAL A 9 -8.30 -18.29 10.48
N LEU A 10 -9.14 -17.41 10.99
CA LEU A 10 -9.71 -16.29 10.22
C LEU A 10 -8.64 -15.29 9.73
N TRP A 11 -7.53 -15.18 10.45
CA TRP A 11 -6.41 -14.35 10.01
C TRP A 11 -5.58 -15.03 8.92
N LEU A 12 -5.34 -16.33 9.06
CA LEU A 12 -4.44 -17.09 8.19
C LEU A 12 -5.01 -17.27 6.78
N LEU A 13 -6.32 -17.57 6.63
CA LEU A 13 -6.93 -17.83 5.32
C LEU A 13 -6.85 -16.63 4.37
N PRO A 14 -7.27 -15.41 4.74
CA PRO A 14 -7.08 -14.25 3.88
C PRO A 14 -5.60 -13.99 3.57
N LEU A 15 -4.72 -14.19 4.55
CA LEU A 15 -3.29 -13.96 4.36
C LEU A 15 -2.70 -14.89 3.29
N ILE A 16 -3.09 -16.18 3.29
CA ILE A 16 -2.68 -17.14 2.27
C ILE A 16 -3.25 -16.73 0.89
N VAL A 17 -4.54 -16.40 0.81
CA VAL A 17 -5.18 -16.00 -0.45
C VAL A 17 -4.51 -14.73 -1.02
N ILE A 18 -4.22 -13.75 -0.18
CA ILE A 18 -3.57 -12.51 -0.60
C ILE A 18 -2.09 -12.74 -0.92
N GLY A 19 -1.41 -13.65 -0.20
CA GLY A 19 -0.03 -14.04 -0.51
C GLY A 19 0.08 -14.71 -1.89
N ILE A 20 -0.92 -15.53 -2.28
CA ILE A 20 -1.00 -16.07 -3.64
C ILE A 20 -1.30 -14.95 -4.65
N ALA A 21 -2.20 -14.03 -4.31
CA ALA A 21 -2.50 -12.85 -5.13
C ALA A 21 -1.24 -12.01 -5.40
N ASP A 22 -0.38 -11.82 -4.40
CA ASP A 22 0.89 -11.11 -4.52
C ASP A 22 1.82 -11.80 -5.54
N ARG A 23 1.96 -13.12 -5.48
CA ARG A 23 2.76 -13.88 -6.46
C ARG A 23 2.21 -13.76 -7.87
N VAL A 24 0.88 -13.84 -8.02
CA VAL A 24 0.21 -13.65 -9.31
C VAL A 24 0.40 -12.21 -9.81
N ALA A 25 0.24 -11.21 -8.95
CA ALA A 25 0.45 -9.82 -9.32
C ALA A 25 1.89 -9.55 -9.79
N ALA A 26 2.89 -10.10 -9.09
CA ALA A 26 4.29 -10.00 -9.48
C ALA A 26 4.55 -10.64 -10.86
N THR A 27 3.95 -11.81 -11.13
CA THR A 27 4.07 -12.49 -12.42
C THR A 27 3.42 -11.69 -13.54
N VAL A 28 2.18 -11.21 -13.33
CA VAL A 28 1.48 -10.36 -14.30
C VAL A 28 2.26 -9.09 -14.57
N PHE A 29 2.79 -8.45 -13.52
CA PHE A 29 3.61 -7.25 -13.66
C PHE A 29 4.86 -7.51 -14.51
N THR A 30 5.56 -8.61 -14.28
CA THR A 30 6.74 -9.00 -15.10
C THR A 30 6.39 -9.18 -16.59
N TRP A 31 5.25 -9.80 -16.89
CA TRP A 31 4.78 -9.94 -18.28
C TRP A 31 4.45 -8.58 -18.92
N VAL A 32 3.79 -7.71 -18.18
CA VAL A 32 3.46 -6.36 -18.68
C VAL A 32 4.73 -5.54 -18.89
N LEU A 33 5.72 -5.62 -18.01
CA LEU A 33 7.02 -4.97 -18.20
C LEU A 33 7.71 -5.43 -19.48
N SER A 34 7.76 -6.76 -19.73
CA SER A 34 8.36 -7.32 -20.94
C SER A 34 7.64 -6.87 -22.22
N ALA A 35 6.32 -6.67 -22.15
CA ALA A 35 5.52 -6.22 -23.29
C ALA A 35 5.61 -4.71 -23.55
N THR A 36 5.81 -3.91 -22.49
CA THR A 36 5.82 -2.43 -22.60
C THR A 36 7.22 -1.83 -22.69
N GLY A 37 8.29 -2.62 -22.46
CA GLY A 37 9.66 -2.14 -22.43
C GLY A 37 9.96 -1.21 -21.26
N THR A 38 9.10 -1.18 -20.24
CA THR A 38 9.29 -0.35 -19.05
C THR A 38 10.43 -0.91 -18.20
N VAL A 39 11.29 -0.04 -17.69
CA VAL A 39 12.44 -0.45 -16.86
C VAL A 39 11.97 -0.99 -15.51
N TRP A 40 12.45 -2.17 -15.14
CA TRP A 40 12.21 -2.75 -13.82
C TRP A 40 12.99 -2.00 -12.73
N ASN A 41 12.35 -1.81 -11.58
CA ASN A 41 12.97 -1.21 -10.41
C ASN A 41 12.49 -1.96 -9.15
N GLU A 42 13.42 -2.26 -8.23
CA GLU A 42 13.12 -2.95 -6.97
C GLU A 42 12.07 -2.23 -6.13
N SER A 43 12.14 -0.89 -6.07
CA SER A 43 11.17 -0.07 -5.35
C SER A 43 9.74 -0.27 -5.89
N THR A 44 9.60 -0.44 -7.19
CA THR A 44 8.30 -0.67 -7.85
C THR A 44 7.72 -2.04 -7.48
N ALA A 45 8.55 -3.08 -7.37
CA ALA A 45 8.13 -4.40 -6.92
C ALA A 45 7.71 -4.41 -5.45
N GLY A 46 8.44 -3.69 -4.59
CA GLY A 46 8.08 -3.53 -3.18
C GLY A 46 6.74 -2.82 -2.99
N ILE A 47 6.49 -1.75 -3.74
CA ILE A 47 5.22 -1.01 -3.71
C ILE A 47 4.06 -1.88 -4.22
N LEU A 48 4.26 -2.67 -5.28
CA LEU A 48 3.27 -3.63 -5.75
C LEU A 48 2.81 -4.54 -4.60
N SER A 49 3.76 -5.17 -3.92
CA SER A 49 3.49 -6.11 -2.83
C SER A 49 2.75 -5.43 -1.66
N VAL A 50 3.21 -4.25 -1.24
CA VAL A 50 2.56 -3.47 -0.18
C VAL A 50 1.11 -3.13 -0.55
N LEU A 51 0.85 -2.76 -1.81
CA LEU A 51 -0.51 -2.44 -2.27
C LEU A 51 -1.40 -3.68 -2.35
N VAL A 52 -0.89 -4.81 -2.83
CA VAL A 52 -1.65 -6.08 -2.86
C VAL A 52 -2.05 -6.48 -1.45
N PHE A 53 -1.12 -6.49 -0.51
CA PHE A 53 -1.42 -6.82 0.89
C PHE A 53 -2.32 -5.78 1.55
N GLY A 54 -2.08 -4.48 1.34
CA GLY A 54 -2.87 -3.40 1.92
C GLY A 54 -4.31 -3.39 1.43
N ALA A 55 -4.52 -3.34 0.11
CA ALA A 55 -5.85 -3.35 -0.49
C ALA A 55 -6.55 -4.69 -0.26
N GLY A 56 -5.85 -5.80 -0.49
CA GLY A 56 -6.39 -7.14 -0.36
C GLY A 56 -6.87 -7.46 1.05
N THR A 57 -6.09 -7.12 2.08
CA THR A 57 -6.51 -7.32 3.48
C THR A 57 -7.71 -6.45 3.85
N ASN A 58 -7.76 -5.21 3.37
CA ASN A 58 -8.91 -4.33 3.59
C ASN A 58 -10.19 -4.88 2.94
N TYR A 59 -10.11 -5.32 1.69
CA TYR A 59 -11.24 -5.91 0.97
C TYR A 59 -11.71 -7.22 1.61
N ALA A 60 -10.75 -8.07 2.00
CA ALA A 60 -11.03 -9.30 2.73
C ALA A 60 -11.76 -9.03 4.07
N LEU A 61 -11.33 -7.99 4.79
CA LEU A 61 -11.92 -7.63 6.08
C LEU A 61 -13.38 -7.18 5.94
N LEU A 62 -13.69 -6.39 4.91
CA LEU A 62 -15.04 -5.97 4.60
C LEU A 62 -15.94 -7.17 4.26
N LEU A 63 -15.46 -8.11 3.45
CA LEU A 63 -16.22 -9.31 3.10
C LEU A 63 -16.45 -10.22 4.32
N ILE A 64 -15.39 -10.44 5.11
CA ILE A 64 -15.44 -11.33 6.28
C ILE A 64 -16.40 -10.78 7.35
N SER A 65 -16.36 -9.46 7.62
CA SER A 65 -17.27 -8.85 8.59
C SER A 65 -18.72 -9.03 8.18
N ARG A 66 -19.01 -8.77 6.90
CA ARG A 66 -20.36 -8.93 6.36
C ARG A 66 -20.81 -10.39 6.34
N TYR A 67 -19.92 -11.30 5.94
CA TYR A 67 -20.22 -12.73 5.96
C TYR A 67 -20.53 -13.25 7.37
N ARG A 68 -19.81 -12.76 8.38
CA ARG A 68 -20.07 -13.11 9.77
C ARG A 68 -21.44 -12.63 10.26
N GLU A 69 -21.82 -11.40 9.89
CA GLU A 69 -23.15 -10.85 10.20
C GLU A 69 -24.27 -11.72 9.58
N GLU A 70 -24.14 -12.09 8.31
CA GLU A 70 -25.12 -12.92 7.61
C GLU A 70 -25.15 -14.37 8.15
N LEU A 71 -24.04 -14.92 8.65
CA LEU A 71 -24.01 -16.21 9.32
C LEU A 71 -24.75 -16.20 10.68
N ALA A 72 -24.86 -15.05 11.33
CA ALA A 72 -25.70 -14.92 12.52
C ALA A 72 -27.21 -14.86 12.18
N ALA A 73 -27.55 -14.53 10.94
CA ALA A 73 -28.94 -14.44 10.47
C ALA A 73 -29.46 -15.73 9.80
N THR A 74 -28.57 -16.61 9.29
CA THR A 74 -29.01 -17.85 8.59
C THR A 74 -28.03 -18.99 8.80
N ASP A 75 -28.53 -20.23 8.83
CA ASP A 75 -27.70 -21.44 8.95
C ASP A 75 -27.01 -21.81 7.63
N ASP A 76 -27.60 -21.44 6.50
CA ASP A 76 -27.03 -21.74 5.18
C ASP A 76 -25.84 -20.82 4.88
N ARG A 77 -24.64 -21.41 4.87
CA ARG A 77 -23.39 -20.71 4.56
C ARG A 77 -23.32 -20.14 3.14
N PHE A 78 -23.99 -20.77 2.16
CA PHE A 78 -24.04 -20.30 0.79
C PHE A 78 -24.96 -19.09 0.66
N ALA A 79 -26.16 -19.15 1.28
CA ALA A 79 -27.06 -18.03 1.33
C ALA A 79 -26.48 -16.83 2.09
N ALA A 80 -25.79 -17.07 3.20
CA ALA A 80 -25.08 -16.03 3.95
C ALA A 80 -23.99 -15.35 3.08
N MET A 81 -23.19 -16.14 2.35
CA MET A 81 -22.17 -15.57 1.48
C MET A 81 -22.78 -14.79 0.32
N ALA A 82 -23.83 -15.26 -0.32
CA ALA A 82 -24.49 -14.56 -1.41
C ALA A 82 -25.02 -13.17 -0.97
N ARG A 83 -25.62 -13.10 0.22
CA ARG A 83 -26.08 -11.84 0.81
C ARG A 83 -24.96 -10.90 1.21
N ALA A 84 -23.85 -11.43 1.72
CA ALA A 84 -22.67 -10.65 2.09
C ALA A 84 -21.92 -10.13 0.86
N TRP A 85 -21.77 -10.96 -0.17
CA TRP A 85 -20.93 -10.70 -1.32
C TRP A 85 -21.43 -9.57 -2.20
N ALA A 86 -22.73 -9.56 -2.56
CA ALA A 86 -23.28 -8.59 -3.52
C ALA A 86 -23.14 -7.12 -3.07
N PRO A 87 -23.49 -6.72 -1.83
CA PRO A 87 -23.27 -5.35 -1.38
C PRO A 87 -21.78 -5.03 -1.19
N THR A 88 -20.97 -5.99 -0.70
CA THR A 88 -19.54 -5.80 -0.53
C THR A 88 -18.86 -5.59 -1.88
N LEU A 89 -19.20 -6.37 -2.90
CA LEU A 89 -18.67 -6.22 -4.26
C LEU A 89 -18.89 -4.80 -4.79
N ARG A 90 -20.11 -4.25 -4.62
CA ARG A 90 -20.42 -2.89 -5.09
C ARG A 90 -19.54 -1.84 -4.41
N THR A 91 -19.39 -1.93 -3.09
CA THR A 91 -18.59 -0.99 -2.30
C THR A 91 -17.11 -1.09 -2.68
N VAL A 92 -16.58 -2.32 -2.74
CA VAL A 92 -15.17 -2.56 -3.05
C VAL A 92 -14.86 -2.19 -4.49
N THR A 93 -15.76 -2.46 -5.46
CA THR A 93 -15.60 -2.05 -6.86
C THR A 93 -15.51 -0.53 -6.98
N ALA A 94 -16.40 0.22 -6.31
CA ALA A 94 -16.35 1.68 -6.33
C ALA A 94 -15.02 2.20 -5.75
N SER A 95 -14.57 1.66 -4.60
CA SER A 95 -13.30 2.02 -4.00
C SER A 95 -12.11 1.67 -4.90
N ALA A 96 -12.03 0.44 -5.37
CA ALA A 96 -10.95 -0.03 -6.24
C ALA A 96 -10.86 0.78 -7.53
N SER A 97 -12.01 1.05 -8.18
CA SER A 97 -12.06 1.87 -9.40
C SER A 97 -11.54 3.28 -9.16
N THR A 98 -11.90 3.92 -8.05
CA THR A 98 -11.40 5.26 -7.71
C THR A 98 -9.89 5.26 -7.56
N VAL A 99 -9.34 4.27 -6.84
CA VAL A 99 -7.87 4.18 -6.64
C VAL A 99 -7.16 3.86 -7.95
N VAL A 100 -7.68 2.90 -8.74
CA VAL A 100 -7.10 2.55 -10.06
C VAL A 100 -7.10 3.75 -10.99
N LEU A 101 -8.19 4.51 -11.07
CA LEU A 101 -8.25 5.74 -11.88
C LEU A 101 -7.29 6.81 -11.37
N GLY A 102 -7.17 6.97 -10.04
CA GLY A 102 -6.21 7.91 -9.45
C GLY A 102 -4.76 7.57 -9.79
N VAL A 103 -4.36 6.30 -9.64
CA VAL A 103 -2.98 5.89 -9.97
C VAL A 103 -2.74 5.79 -11.48
N ALA A 104 -3.79 5.63 -12.30
CA ALA A 104 -3.68 5.68 -13.75
C ALA A 104 -3.15 7.03 -14.25
N CYS A 105 -3.41 8.13 -13.52
CA CYS A 105 -2.85 9.45 -13.86
C CYS A 105 -1.31 9.44 -13.85
N LEU A 106 -0.66 8.56 -13.08
CA LEU A 106 0.79 8.42 -13.05
C LEU A 106 1.36 7.89 -14.39
N LEU A 107 0.55 7.21 -15.19
CA LEU A 107 0.95 6.75 -16.53
C LEU A 107 1.22 7.92 -17.51
N ALA A 108 0.62 9.08 -17.24
CA ALA A 108 0.86 10.29 -18.02
C ALA A 108 2.18 11.01 -17.64
N SER A 109 2.90 10.55 -16.61
CA SER A 109 4.16 11.15 -16.18
C SER A 109 5.24 11.03 -17.26
N VAL A 110 6.07 12.06 -17.38
CA VAL A 110 7.28 12.04 -18.24
C VAL A 110 8.36 11.16 -17.63
N VAL A 111 8.38 11.00 -16.29
CA VAL A 111 9.39 10.24 -15.57
C VAL A 111 9.09 8.73 -15.66
N PRO A 112 9.99 7.91 -16.24
CA PRO A 112 9.75 6.48 -16.44
C PRO A 112 9.50 5.69 -15.14
N THR A 113 10.17 6.03 -14.06
CA THR A 113 9.99 5.40 -12.74
C THR A 113 8.58 5.64 -12.19
N THR A 114 8.03 6.85 -12.36
CA THR A 114 6.67 7.20 -11.95
C THR A 114 5.61 6.43 -12.76
N ARG A 115 5.84 6.21 -14.06
CA ARG A 115 4.97 5.34 -14.88
C ARG A 115 4.98 3.90 -14.37
N GLY A 116 6.18 3.38 -14.05
CA GLY A 116 6.33 2.04 -13.47
C GLY A 116 5.56 1.89 -12.16
N LEU A 117 5.60 2.90 -11.29
CA LEU A 117 4.81 2.95 -10.06
C LEU A 117 3.31 2.92 -10.34
N GLY A 118 2.82 3.72 -11.27
CA GLY A 118 1.41 3.72 -11.67
C GLY A 118 0.95 2.35 -12.17
N LEU A 119 1.75 1.74 -13.04
CA LEU A 119 1.45 0.44 -13.62
C LEU A 119 1.43 -0.67 -12.57
N SER A 120 2.43 -0.72 -11.69
CA SER A 120 2.49 -1.71 -10.60
C SER A 120 1.33 -1.57 -9.63
N ALA A 121 0.98 -0.32 -9.26
CA ALA A 121 -0.14 -0.04 -8.38
C ALA A 121 -1.48 -0.49 -8.98
N MET A 122 -1.73 -0.21 -10.26
CA MET A 122 -2.95 -0.66 -10.96
C MET A 122 -3.06 -2.18 -10.96
N ILE A 123 -2.00 -2.88 -11.37
CA ILE A 123 -1.96 -4.34 -11.42
C ILE A 123 -2.20 -4.92 -10.01
N GLY A 124 -1.49 -4.40 -9.01
CA GLY A 124 -1.61 -4.86 -7.63
C GLY A 124 -3.03 -4.73 -7.09
N ILE A 125 -3.67 -3.58 -7.28
CA ILE A 125 -5.04 -3.34 -6.80
C ILE A 125 -6.06 -4.20 -7.54
N VAL A 126 -5.94 -4.35 -8.86
CA VAL A 126 -6.86 -5.18 -9.66
C VAL A 126 -6.74 -6.65 -9.27
N VAL A 127 -5.53 -7.17 -9.12
CA VAL A 127 -5.32 -8.57 -8.70
C VAL A 127 -5.82 -8.78 -7.28
N ALA A 128 -5.51 -7.87 -6.35
CA ALA A 128 -6.02 -7.93 -4.97
C ALA A 128 -7.56 -7.94 -4.93
N PHE A 129 -8.20 -7.10 -5.75
CA PHE A 129 -9.65 -7.06 -5.89
C PHE A 129 -10.22 -8.40 -6.39
N ILE A 130 -9.62 -8.97 -7.45
CA ILE A 130 -10.07 -10.25 -8.01
C ILE A 130 -9.95 -11.36 -6.96
N PHE A 131 -8.83 -11.46 -6.27
CA PHE A 131 -8.62 -12.49 -5.26
C PHE A 131 -9.53 -12.32 -4.04
N ALA A 132 -9.71 -11.09 -3.55
CA ALA A 132 -10.56 -10.82 -2.40
C ALA A 132 -12.06 -11.02 -2.70
N MET A 133 -12.51 -10.72 -3.93
CA MET A 133 -13.94 -10.79 -4.27
C MET A 133 -14.36 -12.09 -4.93
N PHE A 134 -13.48 -12.85 -5.54
CA PHE A 134 -13.85 -14.08 -6.28
C PHE A 134 -13.20 -15.34 -5.70
N VAL A 135 -11.95 -15.27 -5.24
CA VAL A 135 -11.26 -16.44 -4.67
C VAL A 135 -11.59 -16.62 -3.19
N LEU A 136 -11.48 -15.55 -2.41
CA LEU A 136 -11.70 -15.60 -0.96
C LEU A 136 -13.11 -16.06 -0.56
N PRO A 137 -14.21 -15.65 -1.23
CA PRO A 137 -15.55 -16.16 -0.92
C PRO A 137 -15.65 -17.67 -1.03
N GLY A 138 -15.08 -18.26 -2.09
CA GLY A 138 -15.02 -19.70 -2.29
C GLY A 138 -14.30 -20.42 -1.15
N VAL A 139 -13.15 -19.91 -0.75
CA VAL A 139 -12.38 -20.43 0.39
C VAL A 139 -13.17 -20.34 1.69
N LEU A 140 -13.76 -19.17 1.99
CA LEU A 140 -14.55 -18.96 3.21
C LEU A 140 -15.77 -19.89 3.31
N VAL A 141 -16.48 -20.08 2.20
CA VAL A 141 -17.63 -20.99 2.16
C VAL A 141 -17.23 -22.44 2.33
N THR A 142 -16.09 -22.86 1.78
CA THR A 142 -15.59 -24.23 1.92
C THR A 142 -15.35 -24.59 3.39
N PHE A 143 -14.70 -23.72 4.14
CA PHE A 143 -14.47 -23.91 5.57
C PHE A 143 -15.69 -23.57 6.44
N GLY A 144 -16.61 -22.76 5.94
CA GLY A 144 -17.86 -22.36 6.59
C GLY A 144 -17.65 -21.66 7.94
N ARG A 145 -18.50 -21.99 8.92
CA ARG A 145 -18.48 -21.36 10.24
C ARG A 145 -17.21 -21.67 11.06
N TRP A 146 -16.53 -22.77 10.76
CA TRP A 146 -15.31 -23.18 11.48
C TRP A 146 -14.17 -22.17 11.37
N VAL A 147 -14.14 -21.38 10.29
CA VAL A 147 -13.17 -20.27 10.13
C VAL A 147 -13.16 -19.31 11.31
N PHE A 148 -14.30 -19.16 11.98
CA PHE A 148 -14.46 -18.26 13.13
C PHE A 148 -14.07 -18.89 14.47
N TRP A 149 -13.52 -20.12 14.48
CA TRP A 149 -13.06 -20.75 15.73
C TRP A 149 -12.07 -19.83 16.46
N PRO A 150 -12.12 -19.69 17.83
CA PRO A 150 -13.02 -20.39 18.77
C PRO A 150 -14.41 -19.76 18.94
N ARG A 151 -14.68 -18.57 18.41
CA ARG A 151 -15.97 -17.87 18.55
C ARG A 151 -16.84 -18.02 17.30
N ILE A 152 -17.36 -19.24 17.13
CA ILE A 152 -18.23 -19.58 15.99
C ILE A 152 -19.56 -18.83 16.12
N PRO A 153 -19.98 -18.00 15.13
CA PRO A 153 -21.27 -17.32 15.17
C PRO A 153 -22.42 -18.34 15.13
N LYS A 154 -23.38 -18.18 16.03
CA LYS A 154 -24.62 -18.95 16.05
C LYS A 154 -25.77 -18.10 15.52
N VAL A 155 -26.80 -18.76 14.98
CA VAL A 155 -28.01 -18.05 14.56
C VAL A 155 -28.67 -17.42 15.78
N GLY A 156 -28.97 -16.12 15.70
CA GLY A 156 -29.51 -15.34 16.81
C GLY A 156 -28.47 -14.68 17.72
N ASP A 157 -27.17 -14.86 17.46
CA ASP A 157 -26.14 -14.12 18.20
C ASP A 157 -26.18 -12.64 17.82
N GLU A 158 -26.47 -11.79 18.78
CA GLU A 158 -26.27 -10.35 18.62
C GLU A 158 -24.75 -10.04 18.69
N PRO A 159 -24.19 -9.27 17.74
CA PRO A 159 -22.80 -8.89 17.77
C PRO A 159 -22.53 -8.00 18.99
N GLU A 160 -21.89 -8.55 20.02
CA GLU A 160 -21.46 -7.79 21.18
C GLU A 160 -20.27 -6.87 20.84
N HIS A 161 -20.57 -5.62 20.60
CA HIS A 161 -19.57 -4.56 20.35
C HIS A 161 -19.31 -3.68 21.57
N LYS A 162 -19.38 -4.24 22.78
CA LYS A 162 -19.29 -3.49 24.08
C LYS A 162 -18.22 -2.41 24.13
N LEU A 163 -17.08 -2.63 23.49
CA LEU A 163 -15.99 -1.65 23.45
C LEU A 163 -16.33 -0.51 22.48
N TRP A 164 -16.79 -0.84 21.30
CA TRP A 164 -17.14 0.15 20.26
C TRP A 164 -18.40 0.92 20.62
N ASP A 165 -19.39 0.29 21.26
CA ASP A 165 -20.60 0.95 21.77
C ASP A 165 -20.23 1.98 22.85
N ARG A 166 -19.24 1.66 23.70
CA ARG A 166 -18.75 2.61 24.71
C ARG A 166 -18.03 3.79 24.05
N VAL A 167 -17.19 3.53 23.04
CA VAL A 167 -16.51 4.59 22.29
C VAL A 167 -17.51 5.45 21.52
N ALA A 168 -18.46 4.82 20.83
CA ALA A 168 -19.53 5.54 20.11
C ALA A 168 -20.35 6.41 21.05
N GLY A 169 -20.77 5.86 22.20
CA GLY A 169 -21.53 6.62 23.20
C GLY A 169 -20.71 7.76 23.84
N PHE A 170 -19.39 7.63 23.94
CA PHE A 170 -18.54 8.72 24.38
C PHE A 170 -18.43 9.84 23.34
N VAL A 171 -18.25 9.46 22.05
CA VAL A 171 -18.21 10.41 20.92
C VAL A 171 -19.53 11.14 20.79
N GLU A 172 -20.67 10.42 20.87
CA GLU A 172 -22.01 11.00 20.79
C GLU A 172 -22.27 12.01 21.93
N LYS A 173 -21.89 11.67 23.15
CA LYS A 173 -22.10 12.53 24.33
C LYS A 173 -21.21 13.77 24.37
N LYS A 174 -20.02 13.71 23.78
CA LYS A 174 -19.01 14.79 23.87
C LYS A 174 -18.29 15.05 22.52
N PRO A 175 -19.02 15.34 21.45
CA PRO A 175 -18.43 15.46 20.11
C PRO A 175 -17.37 16.58 20.03
N VAL A 176 -17.65 17.72 20.62
CA VAL A 176 -16.71 18.87 20.63
C VAL A 176 -15.42 18.54 21.37
N ALA A 177 -15.52 17.88 22.53
CA ALA A 177 -14.34 17.51 23.32
C ALA A 177 -13.48 16.48 22.56
N VAL A 178 -14.10 15.50 21.92
CA VAL A 178 -13.39 14.49 21.11
C VAL A 178 -12.69 15.16 19.93
N THR A 179 -13.37 16.03 19.19
CA THR A 179 -12.78 16.77 18.06
C THR A 179 -11.63 17.66 18.52
N ALA A 180 -11.80 18.43 19.60
CA ALA A 180 -10.74 19.29 20.13
C ALA A 180 -9.51 18.49 20.58
N THR A 181 -9.73 17.37 21.29
CA THR A 181 -8.62 16.49 21.71
C THR A 181 -7.90 15.88 20.50
N SER A 182 -8.62 15.43 19.49
CA SER A 182 -8.03 14.90 18.26
C SER A 182 -7.20 15.95 17.53
N LEU A 183 -7.69 17.19 17.42
CA LEU A 183 -6.96 18.29 16.79
C LEU A 183 -5.70 18.65 17.58
N ILE A 184 -5.76 18.65 18.93
CA ILE A 184 -4.60 18.90 19.79
C ILE A 184 -3.55 17.79 19.60
N VAL A 185 -3.96 16.52 19.58
CA VAL A 185 -3.04 15.39 19.37
C VAL A 185 -2.39 15.46 18.01
N ILE A 186 -3.16 15.74 16.95
CA ILE A 186 -2.63 15.90 15.58
C ILE A 186 -1.69 17.11 15.53
N GLY A 187 -2.07 18.23 16.11
CA GLY A 187 -1.23 19.43 16.18
C GLY A 187 0.10 19.17 16.90
N ALA A 188 0.05 18.47 18.05
CA ALA A 188 1.26 18.06 18.77
C ALA A 188 2.13 17.08 17.95
N ALA A 189 1.53 16.16 17.23
CA ALA A 189 2.27 15.27 16.33
C ALA A 189 2.92 16.04 15.15
N CYS A 190 2.25 17.04 14.60
CA CYS A 190 2.80 17.90 13.55
C CYS A 190 4.00 18.73 14.03
N THR A 191 4.08 19.12 15.32
CA THR A 191 5.26 19.83 15.83
C THR A 191 6.53 18.96 15.77
N GLY A 192 6.39 17.63 15.90
CA GLY A 192 7.50 16.70 15.71
C GLY A 192 8.10 16.73 14.30
N ALA A 193 7.28 17.11 13.30
CA ALA A 193 7.75 17.21 11.92
C ALA A 193 8.63 18.45 11.67
N LEU A 194 8.59 19.46 12.54
CA LEU A 194 9.41 20.67 12.41
C LEU A 194 10.91 20.40 12.63
N GLY A 195 11.26 19.29 13.25
CA GLY A 195 12.64 18.84 13.45
C GLY A 195 13.17 17.87 12.39
N ILE A 196 12.38 17.56 11.36
CA ILE A 196 12.81 16.64 10.30
C ILE A 196 13.72 17.39 9.33
N THR A 197 15.00 17.02 9.30
CA THR A 197 15.92 17.44 8.24
C THR A 197 15.59 16.64 6.98
N THR A 198 15.21 17.34 5.92
CA THR A 198 14.98 16.74 4.61
C THR A 198 16.28 16.78 3.80
N GLY A 199 16.62 15.68 3.19
CA GLY A 199 17.84 15.53 2.39
C GLY A 199 18.73 14.45 3.00
N ILE A 200 18.41 13.20 2.69
CA ILE A 200 19.36 12.09 2.93
C ILE A 200 20.39 12.19 1.82
N VAL A 201 21.63 12.49 2.19
CA VAL A 201 22.75 12.42 1.26
C VAL A 201 22.90 10.95 0.85
N GLN A 202 23.38 10.69 -0.37
CA GLN A 202 23.46 9.33 -0.90
C GLN A 202 24.32 8.40 -0.03
N SER A 203 25.29 8.97 0.70
CA SER A 203 26.09 8.31 1.73
C SER A 203 25.28 7.77 2.92
N ASP A 204 24.25 8.50 3.34
CA ASP A 204 23.44 8.16 4.53
C ASP A 204 22.41 7.04 4.27
N GLN A 205 22.30 6.55 3.02
CA GLN A 205 21.40 5.45 2.66
C GLN A 205 21.97 4.07 3.03
N PHE A 206 23.24 4.00 3.38
CA PHE A 206 23.90 2.75 3.72
C PHE A 206 24.09 2.62 5.24
N LEU A 207 23.75 1.46 5.79
CA LEU A 207 23.97 1.14 7.21
C LEU A 207 25.47 1.04 7.55
N ASP A 208 26.26 0.49 6.62
CA ASP A 208 27.74 0.51 6.65
C ASP A 208 28.20 1.31 5.44
N THR A 209 29.00 2.34 5.67
CA THR A 209 29.52 3.21 4.61
C THR A 209 30.41 2.40 3.66
N PRO A 210 30.05 2.19 2.38
CA PRO A 210 30.89 1.48 1.42
C PRO A 210 32.24 2.19 1.21
N GLU A 211 33.28 1.43 0.95
CA GLU A 211 34.63 1.99 0.66
C GLU A 211 34.64 3.02 -0.47
N SER A 212 33.73 2.87 -1.44
CA SER A 212 33.56 3.82 -2.54
C SER A 212 33.14 5.21 -2.09
N ILE A 213 32.30 5.32 -1.05
CA ILE A 213 31.89 6.61 -0.48
C ILE A 213 33.05 7.24 0.29
N THR A 214 33.69 6.45 1.15
CA THR A 214 34.86 6.93 1.88
C THR A 214 36.00 7.36 0.93
N ALA A 215 36.16 6.65 -0.20
CA ALA A 215 37.12 7.04 -1.23
C ALA A 215 36.71 8.34 -1.94
N ALA A 216 35.40 8.54 -2.20
CA ALA A 216 34.92 9.78 -2.79
C ALA A 216 35.06 10.98 -1.84
N GLU A 217 34.79 10.81 -0.55
CA GLU A 217 34.97 11.84 0.48
C GLU A 217 36.47 12.22 0.60
N ASN A 218 37.36 11.23 0.62
CA ASN A 218 38.83 11.48 0.63
C ASN A 218 39.31 12.18 -0.64
N LEU A 219 38.71 11.90 -1.79
CA LEU A 219 39.00 12.55 -3.06
C LEU A 219 38.55 14.00 -3.05
N GLU A 220 37.35 14.28 -2.55
CA GLU A 220 36.79 15.62 -2.42
C GLU A 220 37.61 16.46 -1.42
N GLU A 221 38.07 15.85 -0.32
CA GLU A 221 38.97 16.53 0.65
C GLU A 221 40.36 16.82 0.06
N ALA A 222 40.90 15.89 -0.76
CA ALA A 222 42.20 16.06 -1.39
C ALA A 222 42.17 17.01 -2.59
N PHE A 223 41.06 17.12 -3.29
CA PHE A 223 40.89 17.90 -4.51
C PHE A 223 39.58 18.73 -4.44
N PRO A 224 39.48 19.74 -3.57
CA PRO A 224 38.26 20.51 -3.34
C PRO A 224 37.79 21.33 -4.55
N GLU A 225 38.63 21.49 -5.58
CA GLU A 225 38.27 22.16 -6.84
C GLU A 225 37.76 21.19 -7.93
N GLN A 226 37.82 19.89 -7.69
CA GLN A 226 37.32 18.86 -8.61
C GLN A 226 36.07 18.21 -8.02
N ASP A 227 34.92 18.56 -8.54
CA ASP A 227 33.65 17.91 -8.15
C ASP A 227 33.70 16.41 -8.55
N ALA A 228 33.58 15.51 -7.55
CA ALA A 228 33.61 14.06 -7.78
C ALA A 228 32.45 13.55 -8.66
N THR A 229 31.43 14.37 -8.85
CA THR A 229 30.27 14.10 -9.70
C THR A 229 30.21 15.12 -10.84
N PRO A 230 30.76 14.80 -12.04
CA PRO A 230 30.68 15.70 -13.17
C PRO A 230 29.22 15.95 -13.59
N ALA A 231 28.83 17.20 -13.71
CA ALA A 231 27.53 17.58 -14.19
C ALA A 231 27.36 17.15 -15.65
N GLN A 232 26.32 16.36 -15.95
CA GLN A 232 26.00 16.01 -17.33
C GLN A 232 25.07 17.05 -17.93
N VAL A 233 25.54 17.80 -18.90
CA VAL A 233 24.73 18.79 -19.63
C VAL A 233 24.26 18.18 -20.95
N ALA A 234 22.96 17.96 -21.07
CA ALA A 234 22.35 17.54 -22.33
C ALA A 234 22.11 18.76 -23.23
N THR A 235 22.83 18.85 -24.32
CA THR A 235 22.69 19.96 -25.29
C THR A 235 22.60 19.44 -26.73
N ARG A 236 21.98 20.21 -27.61
CA ARG A 236 21.93 19.94 -29.04
C ARG A 236 23.17 20.48 -29.81
N ASP A 237 23.90 21.40 -29.21
CA ASP A 237 25.15 21.96 -29.75
C ASP A 237 26.21 21.93 -28.65
N ALA A 238 27.07 20.91 -28.72
CA ALA A 238 28.13 20.69 -27.74
C ALA A 238 29.17 21.83 -27.76
N ALA A 239 29.48 22.38 -28.93
CA ALA A 239 30.50 23.42 -29.05
C ALA A 239 30.06 24.75 -28.41
N ALA A 240 28.83 25.16 -28.65
CA ALA A 240 28.27 26.36 -28.02
C ALA A 240 28.13 26.21 -26.51
N ALA A 241 27.76 24.99 -26.01
CA ALA A 241 27.67 24.72 -24.58
C ALA A 241 29.04 24.74 -23.91
N THR A 242 30.07 24.15 -24.50
CA THR A 242 31.42 24.16 -23.96
C THR A 242 31.95 25.59 -23.82
N THR A 243 31.78 26.44 -24.86
CA THR A 243 32.21 27.84 -24.80
C THR A 243 31.48 28.59 -23.69
N ALA A 244 30.15 28.38 -23.55
CA ALA A 244 29.35 29.04 -22.51
C ALA A 244 29.71 28.60 -21.10
N LEU A 245 30.12 27.33 -20.92
CA LEU A 245 30.57 26.79 -19.62
C LEU A 245 31.96 27.30 -19.28
N GLU A 246 32.89 27.37 -20.24
CA GLU A 246 34.23 27.95 -20.05
C GLU A 246 34.11 29.44 -19.70
N ASP A 247 33.29 30.19 -20.38
CA ASP A 247 33.01 31.62 -20.09
C ASP A 247 32.38 31.85 -18.71
N ALA A 248 31.62 30.87 -18.21
CA ALA A 248 31.03 30.84 -16.85
C ALA A 248 32.03 30.36 -15.77
N GLY A 249 33.24 29.97 -16.12
CA GLY A 249 34.29 29.52 -15.19
C GLY A 249 34.12 28.07 -14.74
N ALA A 250 33.34 27.25 -15.47
CA ALA A 250 33.28 25.82 -15.25
C ALA A 250 34.52 25.14 -15.89
N THR A 251 35.32 24.44 -15.08
CA THR A 251 36.47 23.65 -15.53
C THR A 251 36.10 22.17 -15.63
#